data_9191a1ca02b587be761b122f2c667b77
#
_entry.id   9191a1ca02b587be761b122f2c667b77
#
_cell.length_a   1.000
_cell.length_b   1.000
_cell.length_c   1.000
_cell.angle_alpha   90.00
_cell.angle_beta   90.00
_cell.angle_gamma   90.00
#
_symmetry.space_group_name_H-M   'P 1'
#
loop_
_entity.id
_entity.type
_entity.pdbx_description
1 polymer ?
#
loop_
_entity_poly.entity_id
_entity_poly.type
_entity_poly.pdbx_seq_one_letter_code
_entity_poly.pdbx_strand_id
1 'polypeptide(L)'
;KGPAVSIWSDGLFKWWEKICDAYEAGHPLTAEQKAQDLQPHLDILDALISAKANFYLWDTEECYGPLWDAASAACVPAIHKLLDHKVDPNTKDEEGKTILSSISDLFFDCEFDQIDWSQALPEEKESLELLRSRGAKMSKELS
;
A
#
# COMPACT_ATOMS: atom_id res chain seq x y z
N LYS A 1 5.98 2.73 17.24
CA LYS A 1 6.40 1.67 16.31
C LYS A 1 7.89 1.39 16.43
N GLY A 2 8.30 0.18 16.10
CA GLY A 2 9.71 -0.19 16.18
C GLY A 2 10.54 0.39 15.04
N PRO A 3 11.87 0.51 15.22
CA PRO A 3 12.75 1.02 14.17
C PRO A 3 12.70 0.25 12.86
N ALA A 4 12.59 -1.09 12.91
CA ALA A 4 12.51 -1.93 11.71
C ALA A 4 11.27 -1.62 10.88
N VAL A 5 10.14 -1.35 11.55
CA VAL A 5 8.88 -0.98 10.92
C VAL A 5 9.00 0.37 10.24
N SER A 6 9.62 1.35 10.89
CA SER A 6 9.87 2.67 10.31
C SER A 6 10.77 2.58 9.08
N ILE A 7 11.83 1.79 9.15
CA ILE A 7 12.77 1.58 8.05
C ILE A 7 12.03 0.98 6.85
N TRP A 8 11.19 -0.02 7.09
CA TRP A 8 10.41 -0.66 6.04
C TRP A 8 9.47 0.34 5.36
N SER A 9 8.69 1.08 6.15
CA SER A 9 7.72 2.05 5.65
C SER A 9 8.38 3.16 4.82
N ASP A 10 9.46 3.76 5.37
CA ASP A 10 10.21 4.81 4.68
C ASP A 10 10.84 4.29 3.39
N GLY A 11 11.35 3.06 3.42
CA GLY A 11 11.93 2.42 2.24
C GLY A 11 10.92 2.22 1.12
N LEU A 12 9.69 1.82 1.46
CA LEU A 12 8.63 1.65 0.46
C LEU A 12 8.27 2.98 -0.20
N PHE A 13 8.17 4.06 0.57
CA PHE A 13 7.86 5.37 0.02
C PHE A 13 8.96 5.84 -0.94
N LYS A 14 10.22 5.65 -0.59
CA LYS A 14 11.34 6.00 -1.45
C LYS A 14 11.36 5.17 -2.73
N TRP A 15 11.05 3.89 -2.61
CA TRP A 15 10.95 2.99 -3.76
C TRP A 15 9.87 3.47 -4.73
N TRP A 16 8.68 3.78 -4.20
CA TRP A 16 7.56 4.25 -5.03
C TRP A 16 7.85 5.63 -5.64
N GLU A 17 8.46 6.53 -4.88
CA GLU A 17 8.84 7.86 -5.37
C GLU A 17 9.76 7.77 -6.58
N LYS A 18 10.76 6.88 -6.51
CA LYS A 18 11.68 6.64 -7.62
C LYS A 18 10.93 6.15 -8.87
N ILE A 19 9.97 5.27 -8.69
CA ILE A 19 9.15 4.75 -9.80
C ILE A 19 8.31 5.88 -10.41
N CYS A 20 7.66 6.68 -9.59
CA CYS A 20 6.85 7.81 -10.06
C CYS A 20 7.70 8.83 -10.81
N ASP A 21 8.87 9.16 -10.29
CA ASP A 21 9.80 10.09 -10.95
C ASP A 21 10.22 9.57 -12.33
N ALA A 22 10.44 8.27 -12.44
CA ALA A 22 10.81 7.65 -13.72
C ALA A 22 9.66 7.75 -14.73
N TYR A 23 8.42 7.52 -14.30
CA TYR A 23 7.25 7.69 -15.16
C TYR A 23 7.12 9.15 -15.64
N GLU A 24 7.27 10.10 -14.73
CA GLU A 24 7.19 11.53 -15.07
C GLU A 24 8.28 11.95 -16.06
N ALA A 25 9.47 11.38 -15.93
CA ALA A 25 10.60 11.67 -16.82
C ALA A 25 10.45 11.01 -18.19
N GLY A 26 9.44 10.15 -18.39
CA GLY A 26 9.24 9.43 -19.64
C GLY A 26 10.16 8.23 -19.83
N HIS A 27 10.84 7.80 -18.78
CA HIS A 27 11.76 6.66 -18.78
C HIS A 27 11.41 5.69 -17.66
N PRO A 28 10.26 4.99 -17.75
CA PRO A 28 9.84 4.08 -16.68
C PRO A 28 10.90 3.01 -16.38
N LEU A 29 11.01 2.66 -15.12
CA LEU A 29 11.89 1.57 -14.70
C LEU A 29 11.37 0.25 -15.26
N THR A 30 12.28 -0.67 -15.57
CA THR A 30 11.90 -2.02 -16.00
C THR A 30 11.32 -2.81 -14.82
N ALA A 31 10.53 -3.84 -15.12
CA ALA A 31 10.00 -4.73 -14.09
C ALA A 31 11.12 -5.34 -13.25
N GLU A 32 12.24 -5.69 -13.87
CA GLU A 32 13.40 -6.24 -13.18
C GLU A 32 14.01 -5.24 -12.20
N GLN A 33 14.19 -3.98 -12.62
CA GLN A 33 14.72 -2.94 -11.75
C GLN A 33 13.80 -2.68 -10.55
N LYS A 34 12.50 -2.62 -10.79
CA LYS A 34 11.51 -2.45 -9.72
C LYS A 34 11.57 -3.59 -8.71
N ALA A 35 11.68 -4.82 -9.19
CA ALA A 35 11.74 -6.02 -8.34
C ALA A 35 13.05 -6.05 -7.54
N GLN A 36 14.17 -5.73 -8.15
CA GLN A 36 15.47 -5.71 -7.49
C GLN A 36 15.50 -4.66 -6.38
N ASP A 37 15.01 -3.46 -6.66
CA ASP A 37 14.98 -2.38 -5.68
C ASP A 37 14.02 -2.68 -4.52
N LEU A 38 12.97 -3.45 -4.79
CA LEU A 38 11.97 -3.81 -3.79
C LEU A 38 12.40 -4.97 -2.88
N GLN A 39 13.22 -5.89 -3.37
CA GLN A 39 13.53 -7.13 -2.65
C GLN A 39 14.00 -6.93 -1.20
N PRO A 40 14.91 -5.98 -0.89
CA PRO A 40 15.32 -5.76 0.50
C PRO A 40 14.13 -5.41 1.40
N HIS A 41 13.16 -4.66 0.89
CA HIS A 41 11.98 -4.25 1.66
C HIS A 41 11.03 -5.43 1.88
N LEU A 42 10.91 -6.33 0.91
CA LEU A 42 10.14 -7.55 1.07
C LEU A 42 10.79 -8.49 2.08
N ASP A 43 12.13 -8.55 2.09
CA ASP A 43 12.87 -9.35 3.07
C ASP A 43 12.61 -8.83 4.49
N ILE A 44 12.59 -7.52 4.69
CA ILE A 44 12.27 -6.90 5.98
C ILE A 44 10.84 -7.26 6.38
N LEU A 45 9.89 -7.18 5.46
CA LEU A 45 8.49 -7.53 5.73
C LEU A 45 8.36 -8.99 6.13
N ASP A 46 9.03 -9.89 5.42
CA ASP A 46 9.02 -11.33 5.75
C ASP A 46 9.59 -11.56 7.15
N ALA A 47 10.64 -10.84 7.52
CA ALA A 47 11.23 -10.94 8.85
C ALA A 47 10.25 -10.45 9.93
N LEU A 48 9.54 -9.35 9.68
CA LEU A 48 8.53 -8.84 10.60
C LEU A 48 7.38 -9.83 10.78
N ILE A 49 6.93 -10.43 9.70
CA ILE A 49 5.88 -11.46 9.74
C ILE A 49 6.36 -12.67 10.54
N SER A 50 7.57 -13.15 10.27
CA SER A 50 8.16 -14.30 10.96
C SER A 50 8.35 -14.03 12.45
N ALA A 51 8.66 -12.81 12.83
CA ALA A 51 8.80 -12.40 14.23
C ALA A 51 7.45 -12.16 14.90
N LYS A 52 6.35 -12.40 14.19
CA LYS A 52 4.98 -12.19 14.68
C LYS A 52 4.74 -10.75 15.13
N ALA A 53 5.28 -9.79 14.39
CA ALA A 53 5.04 -8.37 14.67
C ALA A 53 3.53 -8.11 14.69
N ASN A 54 3.09 -7.29 15.64
CA ASN A 54 1.68 -6.95 15.75
C ASN A 54 1.38 -5.73 14.87
N PHE A 55 0.79 -5.98 13.72
CA PHE A 55 0.47 -4.94 12.77
C PHE A 55 -0.69 -4.04 13.20
N TYR A 56 -1.42 -4.41 14.24
CA TYR A 56 -2.49 -3.58 14.79
C TYR A 56 -1.98 -2.58 15.81
N LEU A 57 -0.74 -2.74 16.27
CA LEU A 57 -0.06 -1.78 17.15
C LEU A 57 0.89 -0.88 16.37
N TRP A 58 0.61 -0.70 15.11
CA TRP A 58 1.37 0.18 14.22
C TRP A 58 1.32 1.62 14.72
N ASP A 59 1.90 2.55 13.98
CA ASP A 59 1.99 3.93 14.41
C ASP A 59 0.60 4.51 14.75
N THR A 60 0.40 4.80 16.02
CA THR A 60 -0.89 5.29 16.49
C THR A 60 -1.09 6.79 16.27
N GLU A 61 -0.04 7.54 16.03
CA GLU A 61 -0.17 8.99 15.81
C GLU A 61 -0.79 9.30 14.46
N GLU A 62 -0.46 8.52 13.45
CA GLU A 62 -0.97 8.71 12.10
C GLU A 62 -2.09 7.75 11.75
N CYS A 63 -2.33 6.76 12.58
CA CYS A 63 -3.41 5.78 12.46
C CYS A 63 -3.45 5.00 11.15
N TYR A 64 -2.32 4.94 10.46
CA TYR A 64 -2.20 4.19 9.21
C TYR A 64 -1.44 2.90 9.50
N GLY A 65 -1.94 1.78 9.17
CA GLY A 65 -1.26 0.51 9.38
C GLY A 65 -0.31 0.14 8.23
N PRO A 66 0.34 -1.03 8.33
CA PRO A 66 1.25 -1.50 7.28
C PRO A 66 0.55 -1.71 5.94
N LEU A 67 -0.72 -2.12 5.96
CA LEU A 67 -1.47 -2.30 4.72
C LEU A 67 -1.71 -0.96 4.02
N TRP A 68 -1.98 0.10 4.80
CA TRP A 68 -2.10 1.44 4.24
C TRP A 68 -0.76 1.91 3.64
N ASP A 69 0.35 1.67 4.35
CA ASP A 69 1.68 2.01 3.86
C ASP A 69 1.99 1.29 2.55
N ALA A 70 1.72 -0.01 2.48
CA ALA A 70 1.95 -0.80 1.27
C ALA A 70 1.06 -0.30 0.11
N ALA A 71 -0.20 -0.02 0.39
CA ALA A 71 -1.15 0.44 -0.63
C ALA A 71 -0.81 1.84 -1.13
N SER A 72 -0.40 2.75 -0.23
CA SER A 72 -0.02 4.12 -0.61
C SER A 72 1.26 4.16 -1.45
N ALA A 73 2.09 3.14 -1.36
CA ALA A 73 3.28 2.96 -2.18
C ALA A 73 3.00 2.10 -3.42
N ALA A 74 1.75 1.74 -3.66
CA ALA A 74 1.34 0.89 -4.77
C ALA A 74 2.19 -0.40 -4.85
N CYS A 75 2.54 -0.95 -3.69
CA CYS A 75 3.42 -2.10 -3.58
C CYS A 75 2.61 -3.39 -3.55
N VAL A 76 2.27 -3.90 -4.72
CA VAL A 76 1.42 -5.09 -4.87
C VAL A 76 1.96 -6.30 -4.11
N PRO A 77 3.27 -6.66 -4.19
CA PRO A 77 3.79 -7.81 -3.44
C PRO A 77 3.61 -7.67 -1.92
N ALA A 78 3.80 -6.48 -1.37
CA ALA A 78 3.64 -6.26 0.07
C ALA A 78 2.16 -6.37 0.47
N ILE A 79 1.25 -5.86 -0.37
CA ILE A 79 -0.18 -5.99 -0.13
C ILE A 79 -0.57 -7.47 -0.07
N HIS A 80 -0.11 -8.27 -1.02
CA HIS A 80 -0.35 -9.72 -1.02
C HIS A 80 0.12 -10.37 0.28
N LYS A 81 1.35 -10.10 0.69
CA LYS A 81 1.91 -10.71 1.90
C LYS A 81 1.10 -10.36 3.14
N LEU A 82 0.70 -9.10 3.27
CA LEU A 82 -0.08 -8.66 4.42
C LEU A 82 -1.48 -9.27 4.44
N LEU A 83 -2.15 -9.30 3.30
CA LEU A 83 -3.48 -9.92 3.22
C LEU A 83 -3.42 -11.42 3.46
N ASP A 84 -2.37 -12.10 2.97
CA ASP A 84 -2.16 -13.52 3.23
C ASP A 84 -1.88 -13.78 4.70
N HIS A 85 -1.32 -12.80 5.41
CA HIS A 85 -1.08 -12.87 6.85
C HIS A 85 -2.31 -12.43 7.67
N LYS A 86 -3.45 -12.31 7.04
CA LYS A 86 -4.75 -12.03 7.68
C LYS A 86 -4.88 -10.59 8.21
N VAL A 87 -4.14 -9.64 7.67
CA VAL A 87 -4.38 -8.23 7.97
C VAL A 87 -5.74 -7.85 7.38
N ASP A 88 -6.57 -7.17 8.17
CA ASP A 88 -7.93 -6.80 7.77
C ASP A 88 -7.90 -5.71 6.69
N PRO A 89 -8.44 -5.99 5.48
CA PRO A 89 -8.47 -4.99 4.41
C PRO A 89 -9.45 -3.83 4.68
N ASN A 90 -10.30 -3.95 5.70
CA ASN A 90 -11.32 -2.96 6.03
C ASN A 90 -11.02 -2.18 7.31
N THR A 91 -9.77 -2.16 7.76
CA THR A 91 -9.35 -1.32 8.87
C THR A 91 -9.62 0.15 8.52
N LYS A 92 -10.18 0.88 9.48
CA LYS A 92 -10.50 2.29 9.30
C LYS A 92 -9.49 3.17 10.02
N ASP A 93 -9.25 4.37 9.47
CA ASP A 93 -8.45 5.38 10.13
C ASP A 93 -9.29 6.15 11.16
N GLU A 94 -8.70 7.19 11.78
CA GLU A 94 -9.38 8.01 12.78
C GLU A 94 -10.62 8.73 12.22
N GLU A 95 -10.62 9.00 10.92
CA GLU A 95 -11.74 9.67 10.28
C GLU A 95 -12.84 8.68 9.83
N GLY A 96 -12.64 7.40 10.08
CA GLY A 96 -13.57 6.37 9.67
C GLY A 96 -13.44 5.94 8.22
N LYS A 97 -12.35 6.34 7.55
CA LYS A 97 -12.11 5.94 6.16
C LYS A 97 -11.45 4.57 6.08
N THR A 98 -11.97 3.73 5.21
CA THR A 98 -11.33 2.44 4.89
C THR A 98 -10.08 2.69 4.04
N ILE A 99 -9.23 1.67 3.97
CA ILE A 99 -8.01 1.75 3.15
C ILE A 99 -8.37 1.99 1.68
N LEU A 100 -9.36 1.30 1.16
CA LEU A 100 -9.77 1.47 -0.25
C LEU A 100 -10.19 2.91 -0.55
N SER A 101 -11.03 3.51 0.29
CA SER A 101 -11.44 4.91 0.13
C SER A 101 -10.27 5.88 0.29
N SER A 102 -9.43 5.66 1.29
CA SER A 102 -8.30 6.54 1.58
C SER A 102 -7.28 6.55 0.44
N ILE A 103 -6.94 5.38 -0.09
CA ILE A 103 -5.94 5.26 -1.17
C ILE A 103 -6.53 5.74 -2.49
N SER A 104 -7.80 5.49 -2.77
CA SER A 104 -8.47 6.02 -3.96
C SER A 104 -8.43 7.53 -3.96
N ASP A 105 -8.72 8.15 -2.81
CA ASP A 105 -8.65 9.60 -2.64
C ASP A 105 -7.21 10.11 -2.81
N LEU A 106 -6.24 9.41 -2.24
CA LEU A 106 -4.83 9.79 -2.32
C LEU A 106 -4.33 9.81 -3.77
N PHE A 107 -4.66 8.79 -4.55
CA PHE A 107 -4.16 8.66 -5.92
C PHE A 107 -4.98 9.45 -6.94
N PHE A 108 -6.29 9.55 -6.75
CA PHE A 108 -7.20 10.04 -7.79
C PHE A 108 -8.17 11.13 -7.32
N ASP A 109 -8.11 11.50 -6.05
CA ASP A 109 -8.98 12.53 -5.46
C ASP A 109 -10.48 12.22 -5.65
N CYS A 110 -10.84 10.93 -5.58
CA CYS A 110 -12.23 10.46 -5.71
C CYS A 110 -12.39 9.07 -5.06
N GLU A 111 -13.63 8.59 -5.00
CA GLU A 111 -13.90 7.24 -4.51
C GLU A 111 -13.56 6.20 -5.57
N PHE A 112 -13.38 4.95 -5.12
CA PHE A 112 -12.98 3.83 -5.98
C PHE A 112 -13.90 3.68 -7.20
N ASP A 113 -15.21 3.82 -7.01
CA ASP A 113 -16.18 3.64 -8.09
C ASP A 113 -16.23 4.81 -9.08
N GLN A 114 -15.48 5.87 -8.81
CA GLN A 114 -15.42 7.07 -9.64
C GLN A 114 -14.08 7.24 -10.36
N ILE A 115 -13.15 6.29 -10.19
CA ILE A 115 -11.81 6.42 -10.74
C ILE A 115 -11.82 6.34 -12.27
N ASP A 116 -11.13 7.29 -12.91
CA ASP A 116 -10.82 7.21 -14.33
C ASP A 116 -9.53 6.41 -14.49
N TRP A 117 -9.67 5.12 -14.78
CA TRP A 117 -8.55 4.20 -14.86
C TRP A 117 -7.57 4.52 -15.99
N SER A 118 -7.99 5.32 -16.98
CA SER A 118 -7.10 5.73 -18.06
C SER A 118 -5.95 6.63 -17.54
N GLN A 119 -6.13 7.25 -16.38
CA GLN A 119 -5.12 8.11 -15.75
C GLN A 119 -4.25 7.36 -14.76
N ALA A 120 -4.54 6.08 -14.49
CA ALA A 120 -3.85 5.32 -13.46
C ALA A 120 -2.53 4.74 -13.98
N LEU A 121 -1.50 4.75 -13.12
CA LEU A 121 -0.32 3.95 -13.36
C LEU A 121 -0.68 2.47 -13.16
N PRO A 122 0.02 1.55 -13.86
CA PRO A 122 -0.31 0.11 -13.73
C PRO A 122 -0.28 -0.37 -12.28
N GLU A 123 0.69 0.06 -11.50
CA GLU A 123 0.83 -0.36 -10.10
C GLU A 123 -0.30 0.16 -9.23
N GLU A 124 -0.77 1.39 -9.49
CA GLU A 124 -1.89 1.97 -8.77
C GLU A 124 -3.18 1.18 -9.02
N LYS A 125 -3.44 0.89 -10.28
CA LYS A 125 -4.63 0.11 -10.67
C LYS A 125 -4.57 -1.28 -10.06
N GLU A 126 -3.45 -1.97 -10.21
CA GLU A 126 -3.28 -3.32 -9.71
C GLU A 126 -3.45 -3.39 -8.18
N SER A 127 -2.88 -2.41 -7.46
CA SER A 127 -3.00 -2.35 -5.99
C SER A 127 -4.44 -2.19 -5.54
N LEU A 128 -5.18 -1.28 -6.14
CA LEU A 128 -6.58 -1.03 -5.77
C LEU A 128 -7.47 -2.21 -6.16
N GLU A 129 -7.26 -2.79 -7.33
CA GLU A 129 -8.02 -3.97 -7.76
C GLU A 129 -7.73 -5.18 -6.87
N LEU A 130 -6.49 -5.35 -6.44
CA LEU A 130 -6.13 -6.41 -5.51
C LEU A 130 -6.86 -6.24 -4.18
N LEU A 131 -6.83 -5.05 -3.60
CA LEU A 131 -7.55 -4.76 -2.36
C LEU A 131 -9.03 -5.10 -2.51
N ARG A 132 -9.65 -4.64 -3.60
CA ARG A 132 -11.07 -4.89 -3.86
C ARG A 132 -11.36 -6.39 -4.00
N SER A 133 -10.52 -7.12 -4.70
CA SER A 133 -10.69 -8.56 -4.91
C SER A 133 -10.55 -9.35 -3.60
N ARG A 134 -9.86 -8.81 -2.63
CA ARG A 134 -9.65 -9.45 -1.32
C ARG A 134 -10.64 -8.95 -0.26
N GLY A 135 -11.70 -8.29 -0.69
CA GLY A 135 -12.81 -7.91 0.20
C GLY A 135 -12.76 -6.49 0.73
N ALA A 136 -11.83 -5.66 0.29
CA ALA A 136 -11.79 -4.26 0.69
C ALA A 136 -13.04 -3.54 0.20
N LYS A 137 -13.60 -2.67 1.04
CA LYS A 137 -14.83 -1.94 0.76
C LYS A 137 -14.59 -0.44 0.86
N MET A 138 -15.38 0.32 0.11
CA MET A 138 -15.41 1.78 0.29
C MET A 138 -16.05 2.10 1.64
N SER A 139 -15.67 3.25 2.21
CA SER A 139 -16.21 3.66 3.52
C SER A 139 -17.74 3.70 3.53
N LYS A 140 -18.34 4.18 2.44
CA LYS A 140 -19.79 4.27 2.32
C LYS A 140 -20.49 2.92 2.30
N GLU A 141 -19.78 1.85 1.93
CA GLU A 141 -20.36 0.50 1.92
C GLU A 141 -20.45 -0.11 3.33
N LEU A 142 -19.70 0.44 4.28
CA LEU A 142 -19.67 -0.03 5.66
C LEU A 142 -20.49 0.83 6.63
N SER A 143 -21.05 1.94 6.15
CA SER A 143 -21.86 2.83 6.98
C SER A 143 -23.32 2.49 6.96
#